data_3f46cd91946be21fe7710211183fcef4
#
_entry.id   3f46cd91946be21fe7710211183fcef4
#
_cell.length_a   1.000
_cell.length_b   1.000
_cell.length_c   1.000
_cell.angle_alpha   90.00
_cell.angle_beta   90.00
_cell.angle_gamma   90.00
#
_symmetry.space_group_name_H-M   'P 1'
#
loop_
_entity.id
_entity.type
_entity.pdbx_description
1 polymer ?
#
loop_
_entity_poly.entity_id
_entity_poly.type
_entity_poly.pdbx_seq_one_letter_code
_entity_poly.pdbx_strand_id
1 'polypeptide(L)'
;MTPYEILLSESQERMLIIVERGREATVKEIFDKWDLPYACVGKVTDDGVMRVLNHGRVEVEIPAEKLANDAPVYEREVVADPPVPEVRIEDIPPADLHESLMRLLAEPTIASKNWVYRQYDHTVRAGTVVPPGSDAAVFYVREADKYLAATTDCNGLYCKLNPREGARIAVAEAARNLVCSGAKPLAVTDNLNFGNPYHPANFWQLREAVEGLAEACRRFDTPVTGGNVSLYNQNPNGAIDPTPTVGMVGVIDQERWITRQYFRDASDVIYLIGPIGHELGASQYLTIIHGRRELLPPRLSYDLELGVQAVVLALIQQGLVKSAHDCSEGGFGVAVAECCISGERRIGASVDFGHWPERLDQILFNESQSRVIISVGAEEVGAMETVCAAAEIPFGRVGEVGGSDLIISTQRETLRWDVAELYQAWYASIERAMSSQ
;
A
#
# COMPACT_ATOMS: atom_id res chain seq x y z
N MET A 1 34.58 19.31 -16.47
CA MET A 1 34.20 19.55 -15.06
C MET A 1 35.46 19.73 -14.24
N THR A 2 35.44 20.68 -13.34
CA THR A 2 36.48 20.87 -12.33
C THR A 2 36.37 19.78 -11.25
N PRO A 3 37.43 19.52 -10.45
CA PRO A 3 37.34 18.60 -9.30
C PRO A 3 36.20 18.94 -8.34
N TYR A 4 35.96 20.22 -8.11
CA TYR A 4 34.86 20.70 -7.26
C TYR A 4 33.48 20.31 -7.83
N GLU A 5 33.26 20.51 -9.12
CA GLU A 5 32.00 20.11 -9.79
C GLU A 5 31.79 18.60 -9.78
N ILE A 6 32.87 17.83 -9.96
CA ILE A 6 32.81 16.34 -9.92
C ILE A 6 32.40 15.87 -8.52
N LEU A 7 32.97 16.45 -7.45
CA LEU A 7 32.66 16.08 -6.07
C LEU A 7 31.23 16.46 -5.66
N LEU A 8 30.64 17.49 -6.25
CA LEU A 8 29.26 17.88 -6.03
C LEU A 8 28.27 17.18 -6.96
N SER A 9 28.76 16.49 -8.01
CA SER A 9 27.87 15.82 -8.96
C SER A 9 27.34 14.51 -8.41
N GLU A 10 26.03 14.29 -8.59
CA GLU A 10 25.37 13.04 -8.31
C GLU A 10 25.17 12.27 -9.62
N SER A 11 25.50 10.98 -9.62
CA SER A 11 25.19 10.06 -10.71
C SER A 11 24.65 8.77 -10.11
N GLN A 12 23.53 8.31 -10.63
CA GLN A 12 22.87 7.09 -10.18
C GLN A 12 23.69 5.83 -10.50
N GLU A 13 23.37 4.73 -9.83
CA GLU A 13 23.88 3.39 -10.10
C GLU A 13 25.40 3.25 -9.92
N ARG A 14 26.02 4.08 -9.07
CA ARG A 14 27.43 3.94 -8.69
C ARG A 14 27.56 3.36 -7.29
N MET A 15 28.41 2.35 -7.16
CA MET A 15 28.70 1.67 -5.90
C MET A 15 30.19 1.79 -5.57
N LEU A 16 30.49 2.18 -4.33
CA LEU A 16 31.85 2.17 -3.78
C LEU A 16 32.07 0.86 -3.02
N ILE A 17 32.98 0.03 -3.49
CA ILE A 17 33.32 -1.26 -2.88
C ILE A 17 34.69 -1.16 -2.25
N ILE A 18 34.82 -1.53 -0.98
CA ILE A 18 36.10 -1.68 -0.28
C ILE A 18 36.52 -3.13 -0.35
N VAL A 19 37.66 -3.37 -0.96
CA VAL A 19 38.19 -4.70 -1.25
C VAL A 19 39.40 -4.97 -0.37
N GLU A 20 39.51 -6.17 0.17
CA GLU A 20 40.69 -6.62 0.90
C GLU A 20 41.92 -6.61 -0.05
N ARG A 21 43.04 -6.10 0.46
CA ARG A 21 44.28 -5.98 -0.33
C ARG A 21 44.70 -7.31 -0.90
N GLY A 22 44.95 -7.34 -2.21
CA GLY A 22 45.34 -8.53 -2.96
C GLY A 22 44.19 -9.33 -3.58
N ARG A 23 42.91 -8.90 -3.33
CA ARG A 23 41.71 -9.52 -3.94
C ARG A 23 41.11 -8.72 -5.10
N GLU A 24 41.79 -7.70 -5.56
CA GLU A 24 41.34 -6.82 -6.66
C GLU A 24 41.06 -7.59 -7.94
N ALA A 25 41.90 -8.63 -8.24
CA ALA A 25 41.72 -9.49 -9.42
C ALA A 25 40.38 -10.29 -9.35
N THR A 26 40.01 -10.79 -8.18
CA THR A 26 38.74 -11.51 -7.99
C THR A 26 37.54 -10.62 -8.26
N VAL A 27 37.59 -9.37 -7.80
CA VAL A 27 36.53 -8.40 -8.07
C VAL A 27 36.46 -8.10 -9.57
N LYS A 28 37.62 -7.90 -10.21
CA LYS A 28 37.70 -7.70 -11.66
C LYS A 28 37.05 -8.83 -12.44
N GLU A 29 37.34 -10.08 -12.12
CA GLU A 29 36.77 -11.26 -12.80
C GLU A 29 35.21 -11.29 -12.68
N ILE A 30 34.67 -10.89 -11.53
CA ILE A 30 33.21 -10.81 -11.31
C ILE A 30 32.61 -9.72 -12.19
N PHE A 31 33.20 -8.53 -12.23
CA PHE A 31 32.69 -7.42 -13.03
C PHE A 31 32.80 -7.69 -14.53
N ASP A 32 33.91 -8.24 -14.98
CA ASP A 32 34.12 -8.64 -16.39
C ASP A 32 33.08 -9.71 -16.82
N LYS A 33 32.73 -10.66 -15.92
CA LYS A 33 31.72 -11.68 -16.20
C LYS A 33 30.35 -11.08 -16.50
N TRP A 34 30.02 -9.96 -15.88
CA TRP A 34 28.70 -9.30 -16.01
C TRP A 34 28.76 -8.06 -16.91
N ASP A 35 29.87 -7.81 -17.59
CA ASP A 35 30.09 -6.63 -18.46
C ASP A 35 29.80 -5.31 -17.73
N LEU A 36 30.24 -5.21 -16.48
CA LEU A 36 30.05 -4.03 -15.64
C LEU A 36 31.31 -3.17 -15.62
N PRO A 37 31.20 -1.85 -15.85
CA PRO A 37 32.32 -0.94 -15.75
C PRO A 37 32.79 -0.80 -14.30
N TYR A 38 34.08 -0.83 -14.07
CA TYR A 38 34.70 -0.62 -12.75
C TYR A 38 36.03 0.11 -12.87
N ALA A 39 36.44 0.73 -11.78
CA ALA A 39 37.76 1.35 -11.67
C ALA A 39 38.27 1.29 -10.23
N CYS A 40 39.54 0.99 -10.04
CA CYS A 40 40.18 1.17 -8.75
C CYS A 40 40.48 2.67 -8.56
N VAL A 41 39.70 3.33 -7.72
CA VAL A 41 39.73 4.80 -7.51
C VAL A 41 40.65 5.24 -6.38
N GLY A 42 41.13 4.32 -5.53
CA GLY A 42 41.99 4.67 -4.40
C GLY A 42 42.25 3.52 -3.45
N LYS A 43 42.74 3.84 -2.27
CA LYS A 43 42.99 2.90 -1.18
C LYS A 43 42.63 3.53 0.17
N VAL A 44 42.21 2.69 1.10
CA VAL A 44 42.01 3.09 2.49
C VAL A 44 43.40 3.35 3.14
N THR A 45 43.49 4.44 3.89
CA THR A 45 44.64 4.82 4.68
C THR A 45 44.29 4.81 6.17
N ASP A 46 45.26 4.83 7.04
CA ASP A 46 45.10 4.79 8.51
C ASP A 46 45.41 6.14 9.20
N ASP A 47 45.60 7.19 8.40
CA ASP A 47 45.93 8.53 8.92
C ASP A 47 44.70 9.41 9.21
N GLY A 48 43.49 8.89 9.02
CA GLY A 48 42.23 9.58 9.27
C GLY A 48 41.95 10.77 8.34
N VAL A 49 42.63 10.84 7.17
CA VAL A 49 42.47 11.94 6.23
C VAL A 49 41.97 11.44 4.89
N MET A 50 40.88 12.01 4.40
CA MET A 50 40.41 11.81 3.02
C MET A 50 41.19 12.75 2.08
N ARG A 51 41.82 12.17 1.05
CA ARG A 51 42.47 12.93 -0.03
C ARG A 51 41.87 12.58 -1.38
N VAL A 52 41.64 13.62 -2.16
CA VAL A 52 41.24 13.47 -3.57
C VAL A 52 42.34 14.05 -4.44
N LEU A 53 42.82 13.23 -5.39
CA LEU A 53 43.86 13.63 -6.33
C LEU A 53 43.27 13.77 -7.74
N ASN A 54 43.69 14.83 -8.43
CA ASN A 54 43.42 15.02 -9.86
C ASN A 54 44.74 15.16 -10.58
N HIS A 55 45.06 14.25 -11.51
CA HIS A 55 46.33 14.22 -12.24
C HIS A 55 47.58 14.29 -11.34
N GLY A 56 47.50 13.63 -10.17
CA GLY A 56 48.59 13.58 -9.20
C GLY A 56 48.69 14.78 -8.27
N ARG A 57 47.84 15.80 -8.45
CA ARG A 57 47.74 16.96 -7.52
C ARG A 57 46.67 16.71 -6.52
N VAL A 58 46.93 17.03 -5.24
CA VAL A 58 45.91 16.99 -4.17
C VAL A 58 45.00 18.19 -4.35
N GLU A 59 43.74 17.93 -4.60
CA GLU A 59 42.67 18.95 -4.73
C GLU A 59 41.80 19.04 -3.47
N VAL A 60 41.72 17.94 -2.71
CA VAL A 60 41.02 17.89 -1.42
C VAL A 60 41.90 17.18 -0.40
N GLU A 61 42.02 17.75 0.75
CA GLU A 61 42.60 17.13 1.94
C GLU A 61 41.81 17.57 3.19
N ILE A 62 41.07 16.62 3.79
CA ILE A 62 40.15 16.89 4.88
C ILE A 62 40.19 15.72 5.89
N PRO A 63 40.18 15.99 7.19
CA PRO A 63 40.00 14.94 8.19
C PRO A 63 38.67 14.21 7.97
N ALA A 64 38.71 12.87 7.91
CA ALA A 64 37.51 12.05 7.65
C ALA A 64 36.42 12.26 8.74
N GLU A 65 36.81 12.50 9.95
CA GLU A 65 35.90 12.81 11.06
C GLU A 65 35.00 14.03 10.78
N LYS A 66 35.54 15.06 10.11
CA LYS A 66 34.78 16.26 9.74
C LYS A 66 33.67 15.98 8.73
N LEU A 67 33.87 14.98 7.88
CA LEU A 67 32.85 14.56 6.91
C LEU A 67 31.74 13.73 7.56
N ALA A 68 32.08 12.97 8.59
CA ALA A 68 31.13 12.07 9.26
C ALA A 68 30.42 12.72 10.44
N ASN A 69 31.18 13.35 11.35
CA ASN A 69 30.68 13.78 12.67
C ASN A 69 30.43 15.28 12.77
N ASP A 70 31.17 16.10 11.99
CA ASP A 70 31.04 17.56 12.02
C ASP A 70 30.08 18.11 10.94
N ALA A 71 29.38 17.22 10.20
CA ALA A 71 28.36 17.65 9.26
C ALA A 71 27.24 18.39 9.98
N PRO A 72 26.74 19.54 9.46
CA PRO A 72 25.72 20.32 10.14
C PRO A 72 24.43 19.51 10.30
N VAL A 73 23.95 19.41 11.53
CA VAL A 73 22.62 18.89 11.86
C VAL A 73 21.69 20.09 12.04
N TYR A 74 20.70 20.21 11.18
CA TYR A 74 19.77 21.33 11.20
C TYR A 74 18.60 21.05 12.13
N GLU A 75 18.44 21.86 13.18
CA GLU A 75 17.20 21.93 13.95
C GLU A 75 16.24 22.89 13.27
N ARG A 76 15.12 22.36 12.78
CA ARG A 76 14.09 23.16 12.11
C ARG A 76 12.92 23.41 13.04
N GLU A 77 12.28 24.56 12.87
CA GLU A 77 11.03 24.86 13.54
C GLU A 77 9.94 23.84 13.14
N VAL A 78 9.17 23.42 14.11
CA VAL A 78 8.08 22.46 13.97
C VAL A 78 6.80 23.12 14.42
N VAL A 79 5.83 23.28 13.53
CA VAL A 79 4.51 23.84 13.82
C VAL A 79 3.44 22.87 13.28
N ALA A 80 2.64 22.35 14.19
CA ALA A 80 1.54 21.48 13.81
C ALA A 80 0.51 22.21 12.91
N ASP A 81 -0.06 21.49 11.98
CA ASP A 81 -1.21 22.00 11.23
C ASP A 81 -2.36 22.33 12.20
N PRO A 82 -3.24 23.30 11.85
CA PRO A 82 -4.42 23.58 12.65
C PRO A 82 -5.26 22.30 12.86
N PRO A 83 -5.93 22.18 14.02
CA PRO A 83 -6.78 21.03 14.26
C PRO A 83 -7.90 20.95 13.20
N VAL A 84 -8.19 19.73 12.77
CA VAL A 84 -9.29 19.46 11.84
C VAL A 84 -10.60 19.87 12.49
N PRO A 85 -11.49 20.63 11.80
CA PRO A 85 -12.77 21.02 12.33
C PRO A 85 -13.62 19.81 12.77
N GLU A 86 -14.33 19.96 13.88
CA GLU A 86 -15.33 18.96 14.26
C GLU A 86 -16.55 19.07 13.34
N VAL A 87 -16.72 18.08 12.49
CA VAL A 87 -17.93 17.90 11.69
C VAL A 87 -18.59 16.60 12.12
N ARG A 88 -19.86 16.66 12.42
CA ARG A 88 -20.61 15.47 12.80
C ARG A 88 -21.12 14.79 11.55
N ILE A 89 -20.95 13.48 11.47
CA ILE A 89 -21.38 12.70 10.29
C ILE A 89 -22.91 12.74 10.11
N GLU A 90 -23.65 12.94 11.21
CA GLU A 90 -25.10 13.09 11.21
C GLU A 90 -25.56 14.35 10.46
N ASP A 91 -24.70 15.36 10.37
CA ASP A 91 -24.99 16.62 9.66
C ASP A 91 -24.78 16.49 8.13
N ILE A 92 -24.22 15.37 7.68
CA ILE A 92 -24.02 15.05 6.26
C ILE A 92 -25.14 14.06 5.84
N PRO A 93 -26.09 14.49 4.98
CA PRO A 93 -27.15 13.59 4.55
C PRO A 93 -26.58 12.47 3.68
N PRO A 94 -27.13 11.24 3.71
CA PRO A 94 -26.74 10.20 2.79
C PRO A 94 -27.05 10.61 1.34
N ALA A 95 -26.17 10.26 0.42
CA ALA A 95 -26.40 10.39 -1.01
C ALA A 95 -27.11 9.14 -1.58
N ASP A 96 -27.44 9.18 -2.86
CA ASP A 96 -27.91 7.99 -3.59
C ASP A 96 -26.80 6.93 -3.59
N LEU A 97 -27.09 5.78 -2.99
CA LEU A 97 -26.08 4.73 -2.77
C LEU A 97 -25.72 3.99 -4.06
N HIS A 98 -26.70 3.85 -4.97
CA HIS A 98 -26.47 3.22 -6.25
C HIS A 98 -25.50 4.05 -7.11
N GLU A 99 -25.77 5.35 -7.24
CA GLU A 99 -24.92 6.29 -7.96
C GLU A 99 -23.55 6.44 -7.27
N SER A 100 -23.53 6.45 -5.95
CA SER A 100 -22.31 6.60 -5.16
C SER A 100 -21.30 5.48 -5.46
N LEU A 101 -21.73 4.22 -5.45
CA LEU A 101 -20.86 3.08 -5.77
C LEU A 101 -20.31 3.17 -7.20
N MET A 102 -21.19 3.51 -8.17
CA MET A 102 -20.78 3.65 -9.58
C MET A 102 -19.73 4.76 -9.77
N ARG A 103 -19.90 5.89 -9.08
CA ARG A 103 -18.95 7.01 -9.13
C ARG A 103 -17.64 6.68 -8.45
N LEU A 104 -17.68 6.03 -7.28
CA LEU A 104 -16.47 5.60 -6.56
C LEU A 104 -15.64 4.61 -7.39
N LEU A 105 -16.27 3.60 -8.00
CA LEU A 105 -15.58 2.67 -8.88
C LEU A 105 -14.96 3.33 -10.12
N ALA A 106 -15.56 4.42 -10.61
CA ALA A 106 -15.06 5.16 -11.75
C ALA A 106 -13.99 6.22 -11.37
N GLU A 107 -13.78 6.49 -10.08
CA GLU A 107 -12.77 7.45 -9.64
C GLU A 107 -11.35 6.92 -9.91
N PRO A 108 -10.44 7.70 -10.52
CA PRO A 108 -9.08 7.24 -10.83
C PRO A 108 -8.30 6.68 -9.65
N THR A 109 -8.59 7.10 -8.43
CA THR A 109 -7.98 6.55 -7.21
C THR A 109 -8.36 5.08 -6.99
N ILE A 110 -9.59 4.68 -7.31
CA ILE A 110 -10.15 3.34 -7.13
C ILE A 110 -10.11 2.52 -8.42
N ALA A 111 -10.43 3.13 -9.55
CA ALA A 111 -10.54 2.46 -10.85
C ALA A 111 -9.31 1.63 -11.20
N SER A 112 -9.52 0.59 -12.02
CA SER A 112 -8.45 -0.29 -12.50
C SER A 112 -7.29 0.50 -13.12
N LYS A 113 -6.09 0.23 -12.65
CA LYS A 113 -4.85 0.81 -13.19
C LYS A 113 -4.35 0.06 -14.43
N ASN A 114 -5.16 -0.82 -15.03
CA ASN A 114 -4.79 -1.62 -16.20
C ASN A 114 -4.25 -0.75 -17.35
N TRP A 115 -4.87 0.41 -17.61
CA TRP A 115 -4.38 1.34 -18.63
C TRP A 115 -2.92 1.78 -18.38
N VAL A 116 -2.51 1.90 -17.12
CA VAL A 116 -1.14 2.25 -16.73
C VAL A 116 -0.21 1.07 -16.87
N TYR A 117 -0.45 -0.03 -16.14
CA TYR A 117 0.54 -1.12 -16.06
C TYR A 117 0.62 -1.97 -17.33
N ARG A 118 -0.40 -2.02 -18.20
CA ARG A 118 -0.32 -2.69 -19.50
C ARG A 118 0.69 -2.07 -20.47
N GLN A 119 1.18 -0.85 -20.19
CA GLN A 119 2.20 -0.16 -21.00
C GLN A 119 3.62 -0.63 -20.66
N TYR A 120 3.77 -1.40 -19.60
CA TYR A 120 5.06 -1.91 -19.12
C TYR A 120 5.11 -3.43 -19.21
N ASP A 121 6.30 -3.97 -19.45
CA ASP A 121 6.50 -5.41 -19.38
C ASP A 121 6.65 -5.86 -17.92
N HIS A 122 5.59 -6.42 -17.38
CA HIS A 122 5.57 -7.02 -16.03
C HIS A 122 5.73 -8.55 -16.07
N THR A 123 6.10 -9.13 -17.23
CA THR A 123 6.30 -10.57 -17.42
C THR A 123 7.75 -10.94 -17.70
N VAL A 124 8.67 -10.01 -17.56
CA VAL A 124 10.13 -10.22 -17.72
C VAL A 124 10.59 -11.44 -16.93
N ARG A 125 11.42 -12.28 -17.55
CA ARG A 125 11.92 -13.56 -17.02
C ARG A 125 10.83 -14.61 -16.78
N ALA A 126 9.60 -14.37 -17.18
CA ALA A 126 8.45 -15.28 -17.08
C ALA A 126 8.22 -15.82 -15.65
N GLY A 127 8.44 -14.98 -14.64
CA GLY A 127 8.22 -15.31 -13.24
C GLY A 127 6.89 -14.83 -12.68
N THR A 128 6.17 -13.96 -13.38
CA THR A 128 4.90 -13.37 -12.90
C THR A 128 3.81 -14.43 -12.78
N VAL A 129 3.27 -14.59 -11.57
CA VAL A 129 2.19 -15.51 -11.23
C VAL A 129 0.87 -14.75 -11.03
N VAL A 130 0.93 -13.63 -10.34
CA VAL A 130 -0.18 -12.67 -10.20
C VAL A 130 0.30 -11.34 -10.78
N PRO A 131 -0.28 -10.86 -11.89
CA PRO A 131 0.08 -9.57 -12.45
C PRO A 131 -0.38 -8.43 -11.53
N PRO A 132 0.09 -7.18 -11.75
CA PRO A 132 -0.48 -6.00 -11.08
C PRO A 132 -1.99 -5.90 -11.26
N GLY A 133 -2.68 -5.34 -10.25
CA GLY A 133 -4.15 -5.16 -10.25
C GLY A 133 -4.89 -6.08 -9.29
N SER A 134 -4.18 -6.74 -8.38
CA SER A 134 -4.68 -7.42 -7.18
C SER A 134 -4.12 -6.75 -5.94
N ASP A 135 -4.45 -7.22 -4.72
CA ASP A 135 -3.89 -6.70 -3.45
C ASP A 135 -2.36 -6.68 -3.49
N ALA A 136 -1.73 -7.69 -4.08
CA ALA A 136 -0.32 -7.67 -4.41
C ALA A 136 -0.02 -8.38 -5.73
N ALA A 137 1.02 -7.94 -6.43
CA ALA A 137 1.62 -8.69 -7.52
C ALA A 137 2.47 -9.83 -6.95
N VAL A 138 2.43 -11.01 -7.57
CA VAL A 138 3.20 -12.19 -7.12
C VAL A 138 4.08 -12.71 -8.25
N PHE A 139 5.34 -12.99 -7.94
CA PHE A 139 6.29 -13.56 -8.89
C PHE A 139 7.12 -14.69 -8.26
N TYR A 140 7.47 -15.66 -9.09
CA TYR A 140 8.26 -16.83 -8.69
C TYR A 140 9.76 -16.56 -8.85
N VAL A 141 10.51 -16.80 -7.80
CA VAL A 141 11.97 -16.72 -7.75
C VAL A 141 12.55 -18.12 -7.86
N ARG A 142 12.97 -18.52 -9.05
CA ARG A 142 13.43 -19.88 -9.37
C ARG A 142 14.62 -20.32 -8.54
N GLU A 143 15.55 -19.40 -8.29
CA GLU A 143 16.80 -19.68 -7.56
C GLU A 143 16.56 -20.02 -6.09
N ALA A 144 15.45 -19.55 -5.52
CA ALA A 144 15.09 -19.76 -4.14
C ALA A 144 13.92 -20.77 -3.95
N ASP A 145 13.27 -21.16 -5.05
CA ASP A 145 12.02 -21.92 -5.04
C ASP A 145 10.96 -21.29 -4.12
N LYS A 146 10.75 -19.95 -4.27
CA LYS A 146 9.87 -19.13 -3.46
C LYS A 146 9.04 -18.20 -4.34
N TYR A 147 7.93 -17.76 -3.80
CA TYR A 147 7.13 -16.69 -4.40
C TYR A 147 7.29 -15.43 -3.55
N LEU A 148 7.49 -14.31 -4.23
CA LEU A 148 7.49 -12.98 -3.58
C LEU A 148 6.23 -12.24 -4.01
N ALA A 149 5.62 -11.57 -3.05
CA ALA A 149 4.52 -10.65 -3.28
C ALA A 149 5.00 -9.22 -3.02
N ALA A 150 4.51 -8.26 -3.80
CA ALA A 150 4.86 -6.85 -3.65
C ALA A 150 3.63 -5.97 -3.83
N THR A 151 3.51 -4.96 -2.97
CA THR A 151 2.46 -3.93 -3.03
C THR A 151 3.01 -2.55 -2.73
N THR A 152 2.21 -1.52 -3.04
CA THR A 152 2.51 -0.12 -2.69
C THR A 152 1.26 0.56 -2.18
N ASP A 153 1.36 1.25 -1.04
CA ASP A 153 0.23 1.86 -0.36
C ASP A 153 0.56 3.25 0.19
N CYS A 154 -0.38 4.17 0.09
CA CYS A 154 -0.40 5.46 0.79
C CYS A 154 -1.70 6.21 0.47
N ASN A 155 -2.36 6.76 1.49
CA ASN A 155 -3.44 7.72 1.33
C ASN A 155 -2.96 9.13 1.74
N GLY A 156 -2.74 10.00 0.74
CA GLY A 156 -2.24 11.35 0.96
C GLY A 156 -3.20 12.24 1.78
N LEU A 157 -4.51 12.03 1.68
CA LEU A 157 -5.48 12.77 2.49
C LEU A 157 -5.43 12.36 3.95
N TYR A 158 -5.27 11.08 4.26
CA TYR A 158 -5.06 10.61 5.62
C TYR A 158 -3.82 11.26 6.24
N CYS A 159 -2.72 11.27 5.48
CA CYS A 159 -1.48 11.91 5.91
C CYS A 159 -1.60 13.43 6.03
N LYS A 160 -2.43 14.09 5.22
CA LYS A 160 -2.70 15.53 5.32
C LYS A 160 -3.45 15.90 6.61
N LEU A 161 -4.42 15.10 6.98
CA LEU A 161 -5.29 15.37 8.13
C LEU A 161 -4.66 14.87 9.45
N ASN A 162 -3.91 13.79 9.40
CA ASN A 162 -3.13 13.25 10.52
C ASN A 162 -1.91 12.49 9.98
N PRO A 163 -0.75 13.15 9.84
CA PRO A 163 0.43 12.56 9.20
C PRO A 163 0.92 11.27 9.87
N ARG A 164 0.88 11.22 11.21
CA ARG A 164 1.29 10.04 11.97
C ARG A 164 0.36 8.86 11.73
N GLU A 165 -0.94 9.08 11.85
CA GLU A 165 -1.94 8.02 11.66
C GLU A 165 -2.01 7.56 10.21
N GLY A 166 -1.98 8.48 9.22
CA GLY A 166 -1.96 8.13 7.81
C GLY A 166 -0.76 7.27 7.42
N ALA A 167 0.42 7.59 7.98
CA ALA A 167 1.62 6.80 7.76
C ALA A 167 1.56 5.40 8.42
N ARG A 168 0.94 5.30 9.62
CA ARG A 168 0.70 4.01 10.29
C ARG A 168 -0.24 3.13 9.48
N ILE A 169 -1.31 3.71 8.95
CA ILE A 169 -2.29 3.03 8.08
C ILE A 169 -1.60 2.52 6.81
N ALA A 170 -0.75 3.31 6.15
CA ALA A 170 -0.05 2.89 4.94
C ALA A 170 0.78 1.62 5.14
N VAL A 171 1.48 1.48 6.28
CA VAL A 171 2.22 0.24 6.61
C VAL A 171 1.26 -0.92 6.90
N ALA A 172 0.18 -0.67 7.65
CA ALA A 172 -0.80 -1.70 8.00
C ALA A 172 -1.53 -2.25 6.78
N GLU A 173 -1.91 -1.36 5.85
CA GLU A 173 -2.59 -1.70 4.60
C GLU A 173 -1.67 -2.48 3.67
N ALA A 174 -0.42 -2.03 3.48
CA ALA A 174 0.57 -2.78 2.71
C ALA A 174 0.76 -4.21 3.26
N ALA A 175 0.84 -4.38 4.59
CA ALA A 175 0.94 -5.70 5.21
C ALA A 175 -0.34 -6.52 4.99
N ARG A 176 -1.54 -5.91 5.10
CA ARG A 176 -2.84 -6.57 4.89
C ARG A 176 -2.99 -7.03 3.44
N ASN A 177 -2.60 -6.21 2.45
CA ASN A 177 -2.59 -6.57 1.04
C ASN A 177 -1.70 -7.79 0.75
N LEU A 178 -0.52 -7.84 1.33
CA LEU A 178 0.35 -9.01 1.23
C LEU A 178 -0.29 -10.26 1.83
N VAL A 179 -0.90 -10.12 3.02
CA VAL A 179 -1.60 -11.21 3.70
C VAL A 179 -2.77 -11.73 2.87
N CYS A 180 -3.60 -10.86 2.29
CA CYS A 180 -4.70 -11.24 1.39
C CYS A 180 -4.20 -12.03 0.18
N SER A 181 -2.97 -11.77 -0.27
CA SER A 181 -2.32 -12.53 -1.35
C SER A 181 -1.66 -13.84 -0.88
N GLY A 182 -1.69 -14.15 0.42
CA GLY A 182 -1.09 -15.35 1.03
C GLY A 182 0.37 -15.16 1.46
N ALA A 183 0.90 -13.96 1.42
CA ALA A 183 2.28 -13.66 1.77
C ALA A 183 2.44 -13.26 3.24
N LYS A 184 3.57 -13.67 3.82
CA LYS A 184 4.05 -13.13 5.08
C LYS A 184 4.84 -11.85 4.79
N PRO A 185 4.45 -10.68 5.33
CA PRO A 185 5.22 -9.43 5.21
C PRO A 185 6.65 -9.60 5.71
N LEU A 186 7.63 -9.01 5.03
CA LEU A 186 9.06 -9.13 5.36
C LEU A 186 9.74 -7.79 5.60
N ALA A 187 9.60 -6.85 4.67
CA ALA A 187 10.37 -5.61 4.70
C ALA A 187 9.70 -4.51 3.89
N VAL A 188 10.07 -3.27 4.23
CA VAL A 188 9.55 -2.04 3.64
C VAL A 188 10.66 -1.32 2.88
N THR A 189 10.30 -0.72 1.77
CA THR A 189 10.97 0.46 1.19
C THR A 189 10.00 1.63 1.22
N ASP A 190 10.48 2.84 1.42
CA ASP A 190 9.62 4.02 1.41
C ASP A 190 9.95 4.98 0.26
N ASN A 191 8.98 5.82 -0.12
CA ASN A 191 9.18 6.93 -1.01
C ASN A 191 8.47 8.16 -0.41
N LEU A 192 9.22 8.96 0.32
CA LEU A 192 8.74 10.08 1.11
C LEU A 192 8.60 11.33 0.23
N ASN A 193 7.36 11.75 -0.05
CA ASN A 193 7.08 12.91 -0.88
C ASN A 193 6.40 14.01 -0.06
N PHE A 194 7.10 15.14 0.11
CA PHE A 194 6.66 16.26 0.95
C PHE A 194 6.95 17.62 0.32
N GLY A 195 6.30 18.65 0.81
CA GLY A 195 6.57 20.02 0.45
C GLY A 195 7.94 20.51 0.97
N ASN A 196 8.20 21.80 0.80
CA ASN A 196 9.44 22.44 1.24
C ASN A 196 9.60 22.35 2.77
N PRO A 197 10.64 21.69 3.30
CA PRO A 197 10.86 21.51 4.73
C PRO A 197 11.30 22.78 5.48
N TYR A 198 11.56 23.89 4.77
CA TYR A 198 11.77 25.19 5.40
C TYR A 198 10.46 25.82 5.91
N HIS A 199 9.31 25.31 5.48
CA HIS A 199 8.01 25.67 6.05
C HIS A 199 7.74 24.78 7.28
N PRO A 200 7.56 25.36 8.47
CA PRO A 200 7.45 24.59 9.72
C PRO A 200 6.34 23.54 9.73
N ALA A 201 5.21 23.83 9.07
CA ALA A 201 4.10 22.88 8.93
C ALA A 201 4.48 21.68 8.05
N ASN A 202 5.15 21.90 6.91
CA ASN A 202 5.60 20.80 6.06
C ASN A 202 6.65 19.93 6.77
N PHE A 203 7.52 20.54 7.56
CA PHE A 203 8.50 19.80 8.34
C PHE A 203 7.83 18.99 9.46
N TRP A 204 6.81 19.55 10.11
CA TRP A 204 5.99 18.81 11.06
C TRP A 204 5.34 17.59 10.43
N GLN A 205 4.72 17.75 9.25
CA GLN A 205 4.10 16.64 8.50
C GLN A 205 5.11 15.53 8.18
N LEU A 206 6.31 15.89 7.69
CA LEU A 206 7.39 14.94 7.43
C LEU A 206 7.79 14.18 8.70
N ARG A 207 8.03 14.91 9.80
CA ARG A 207 8.44 14.33 11.07
C ARG A 207 7.39 13.36 11.61
N GLU A 208 6.14 13.78 11.68
CA GLU A 208 5.05 12.93 12.20
C GLU A 208 4.81 11.69 11.32
N ALA A 209 4.90 11.83 9.99
CA ALA A 209 4.80 10.69 9.08
C ALA A 209 5.94 9.69 9.27
N VAL A 210 7.19 10.14 9.38
CA VAL A 210 8.34 9.27 9.64
C VAL A 210 8.23 8.56 11.00
N GLU A 211 7.77 9.26 12.04
CA GLU A 211 7.50 8.63 13.34
C GLU A 211 6.40 7.57 13.24
N GLY A 212 5.32 7.85 12.50
CA GLY A 212 4.24 6.89 12.25
C GLY A 212 4.72 5.65 11.50
N LEU A 213 5.50 5.82 10.41
CA LEU A 213 6.12 4.70 9.68
C LEU A 213 7.01 3.87 10.60
N ALA A 214 7.92 4.52 11.35
CA ALA A 214 8.85 3.83 12.22
C ALA A 214 8.13 3.04 13.33
N GLU A 215 7.08 3.62 13.91
CA GLU A 215 6.24 2.94 14.91
C GLU A 215 5.56 1.69 14.30
N ALA A 216 4.91 1.84 13.15
CA ALA A 216 4.21 0.76 12.48
C ALA A 216 5.19 -0.34 12.03
N CYS A 217 6.30 0.00 11.40
CA CYS A 217 7.30 -0.99 10.98
C CYS A 217 7.84 -1.83 12.16
N ARG A 218 8.01 -1.22 13.35
CA ARG A 218 8.39 -1.99 14.55
C ARG A 218 7.27 -2.91 15.03
N ARG A 219 6.01 -2.48 14.94
CA ARG A 219 4.86 -3.29 15.38
C ARG A 219 4.61 -4.47 14.43
N PHE A 220 4.81 -4.29 13.13
CA PHE A 220 4.63 -5.33 12.10
C PHE A 220 5.88 -6.18 11.87
N ASP A 221 7.00 -5.88 12.55
CA ASP A 221 8.31 -6.54 12.35
C ASP A 221 8.76 -6.51 10.87
N THR A 222 8.56 -5.36 10.22
CA THR A 222 8.91 -5.12 8.82
C THR A 222 9.94 -4.00 8.71
N PRO A 223 11.25 -4.30 8.80
CA PRO A 223 12.30 -3.29 8.77
C PRO A 223 12.30 -2.52 7.45
N VAL A 224 12.63 -1.23 7.52
CA VAL A 224 12.90 -0.40 6.35
C VAL A 224 14.28 -0.73 5.80
N THR A 225 14.34 -1.22 4.56
CA THR A 225 15.60 -1.64 3.92
C THR A 225 16.24 -0.56 3.06
N GLY A 226 15.50 0.47 2.73
CA GLY A 226 15.92 1.60 1.92
C GLY A 226 14.74 2.47 1.55
N GLY A 227 14.98 3.50 0.77
CA GLY A 227 13.91 4.38 0.34
C GLY A 227 14.42 5.61 -0.37
N ASN A 228 13.51 6.53 -0.66
CA ASN A 228 13.79 7.80 -1.28
C ASN A 228 13.08 8.94 -0.52
N VAL A 229 13.69 10.11 -0.47
CA VAL A 229 13.08 11.34 0.04
C VAL A 229 13.03 12.35 -1.08
N SER A 230 11.84 12.78 -1.45
CA SER A 230 11.58 13.86 -2.40
C SER A 230 10.94 15.04 -1.67
N LEU A 231 11.65 16.16 -1.63
CA LEU A 231 11.23 17.39 -0.96
C LEU A 231 10.94 18.48 -2.00
N TYR A 232 10.33 19.59 -1.54
CA TYR A 232 9.95 20.71 -2.40
C TYR A 232 8.87 20.37 -3.45
N ASN A 233 8.06 19.32 -3.21
CA ASN A 233 6.94 18.96 -4.08
C ASN A 233 5.81 19.99 -3.89
N GLN A 234 5.87 21.05 -4.63
CA GLN A 234 4.93 22.18 -4.54
C GLN A 234 4.89 22.98 -5.83
N ASN A 235 3.83 23.76 -5.97
CA ASN A 235 3.65 24.76 -7.02
C ASN A 235 3.17 26.08 -6.39
N PRO A 236 2.88 27.15 -7.19
CA PRO A 236 2.40 28.41 -6.64
C PRO A 236 1.10 28.32 -5.81
N ASN A 237 0.30 27.25 -5.98
CA ASN A 237 -0.94 27.05 -5.23
C ASN A 237 -0.73 26.34 -3.88
N GLY A 238 0.46 25.79 -3.62
CA GLY A 238 0.79 25.12 -2.37
C GLY A 238 1.61 23.84 -2.53
N ALA A 239 1.88 23.19 -1.41
CA ALA A 239 2.51 21.88 -1.37
C ALA A 239 1.50 20.77 -1.73
N ILE A 240 2.02 19.63 -2.20
CA ILE A 240 1.21 18.40 -2.33
C ILE A 240 0.71 17.95 -0.95
N ASP A 241 -0.32 17.12 -0.93
CA ASP A 241 -0.65 16.37 0.27
C ASP A 241 0.54 15.46 0.64
N PRO A 242 0.89 15.32 1.93
CA PRO A 242 1.99 14.46 2.36
C PRO A 242 1.80 13.03 1.85
N THR A 243 2.77 12.48 1.15
CA THR A 243 2.63 11.15 0.52
C THR A 243 3.85 10.28 0.84
N PRO A 244 3.93 9.73 2.06
CA PRO A 244 4.94 8.75 2.45
C PRO A 244 4.55 7.36 1.90
N THR A 245 4.78 7.13 0.61
CA THR A 245 4.43 5.86 -0.04
C THR A 245 5.25 4.72 0.53
N VAL A 246 4.58 3.65 0.93
CA VAL A 246 5.16 2.41 1.42
C VAL A 246 5.18 1.40 0.29
N GLY A 247 6.33 0.86 -0.05
CA GLY A 247 6.46 -0.36 -0.82
C GLY A 247 6.79 -1.51 0.14
N MET A 248 6.04 -2.60 0.07
CA MET A 248 6.28 -3.75 0.95
C MET A 248 6.42 -5.04 0.15
N VAL A 249 7.35 -5.88 0.60
CA VAL A 249 7.58 -7.21 0.03
C VAL A 249 7.29 -8.27 1.07
N GLY A 250 6.62 -9.34 0.63
CA GLY A 250 6.35 -10.52 1.43
C GLY A 250 6.76 -11.82 0.72
N VAL A 251 6.80 -12.91 1.47
CA VAL A 251 7.14 -14.23 0.95
C VAL A 251 5.97 -15.20 1.07
N ILE A 252 5.78 -16.02 0.03
CA ILE A 252 4.86 -17.14 0.00
C ILE A 252 5.68 -18.42 -0.21
N ASP A 253 5.63 -19.34 0.75
CA ASP A 253 6.44 -20.54 0.72
C ASP A 253 5.90 -21.65 -0.20
N GLN A 254 4.59 -21.64 -0.48
CA GLN A 254 3.93 -22.68 -1.28
C GLN A 254 2.95 -22.05 -2.28
N GLU A 255 3.00 -22.50 -3.52
CA GLU A 255 2.14 -22.01 -4.60
C GLU A 255 0.65 -22.04 -4.25
N ARG A 256 0.19 -23.09 -3.56
CA ARG A 256 -1.20 -23.24 -3.15
C ARG A 256 -1.72 -22.18 -2.16
N TRP A 257 -0.83 -21.39 -1.57
CA TRP A 257 -1.20 -20.28 -0.69
C TRP A 257 -1.41 -18.97 -1.45
N ILE A 258 -1.08 -18.93 -2.75
CA ILE A 258 -1.33 -17.74 -3.58
C ILE A 258 -2.84 -17.55 -3.71
N THR A 259 -3.32 -16.48 -3.10
CA THR A 259 -4.74 -16.13 -3.03
C THR A 259 -5.01 -14.90 -3.89
N ARG A 260 -6.22 -14.77 -4.38
CA ARG A 260 -6.68 -13.69 -5.26
C ARG A 260 -7.86 -12.97 -4.61
N GLN A 261 -8.07 -11.72 -4.98
CA GLN A 261 -9.16 -10.90 -4.45
C GLN A 261 -10.56 -11.29 -4.96
N TYR A 262 -10.66 -11.87 -6.15
CA TYR A 262 -11.95 -12.09 -6.81
C TYR A 262 -12.63 -13.40 -6.42
N PHE A 263 -13.95 -13.39 -6.41
CA PHE A 263 -14.78 -14.57 -6.21
C PHE A 263 -14.55 -15.61 -7.30
N ARG A 264 -14.54 -16.90 -6.92
CA ARG A 264 -14.20 -18.01 -7.83
C ARG A 264 -15.38 -18.87 -8.21
N ASP A 265 -16.16 -19.30 -7.22
CA ASP A 265 -17.21 -20.29 -7.42
C ASP A 265 -18.53 -19.79 -6.85
N ALA A 266 -19.63 -20.07 -7.60
CA ALA A 266 -20.97 -19.83 -7.11
C ALA A 266 -21.27 -20.70 -5.89
N SER A 267 -22.09 -20.20 -4.97
CA SER A 267 -22.45 -20.78 -3.70
C SER A 267 -21.34 -20.78 -2.63
N ASP A 268 -20.19 -20.15 -2.90
CA ASP A 268 -19.23 -19.84 -1.83
C ASP A 268 -19.85 -18.85 -0.86
N VAL A 269 -19.56 -19.04 0.42
CA VAL A 269 -20.05 -18.16 1.50
C VAL A 269 -19.11 -16.98 1.68
N ILE A 270 -19.66 -15.78 1.78
CA ILE A 270 -18.87 -14.55 1.96
C ILE A 270 -18.86 -14.19 3.44
N TYR A 271 -17.66 -13.97 3.97
CA TYR A 271 -17.43 -13.47 5.31
C TYR A 271 -16.68 -12.15 5.29
N LEU A 272 -17.00 -11.30 6.26
CA LEU A 272 -16.16 -10.18 6.65
C LEU A 272 -15.37 -10.60 7.88
N ILE A 273 -14.05 -10.56 7.80
CA ILE A 273 -13.13 -10.74 8.93
C ILE A 273 -12.75 -9.35 9.42
N GLY A 274 -12.90 -9.12 10.72
CA GLY A 274 -12.77 -7.79 11.33
C GLY A 274 -14.14 -7.16 11.63
N PRO A 275 -14.17 -5.93 12.21
CA PRO A 275 -15.40 -5.21 12.55
C PRO A 275 -16.09 -4.66 11.29
N ILE A 276 -17.39 -4.40 11.36
CA ILE A 276 -18.09 -3.73 10.25
C ILE A 276 -17.60 -2.30 10.06
N GLY A 277 -17.28 -1.60 11.14
CA GLY A 277 -16.82 -0.21 11.08
C GLY A 277 -17.93 0.79 10.78
N HIS A 278 -17.61 2.09 10.94
CA HIS A 278 -18.54 3.19 10.67
C HIS A 278 -17.83 4.54 10.44
N GLU A 279 -16.49 4.54 10.36
CA GLU A 279 -15.68 5.76 10.26
C GLU A 279 -15.63 6.25 8.82
N LEU A 280 -16.39 7.30 8.51
CA LEU A 280 -16.41 7.94 7.19
C LEU A 280 -15.36 9.06 7.04
N GLY A 281 -14.63 9.41 8.10
CA GLY A 281 -13.67 10.51 8.06
C GLY A 281 -12.59 10.29 7.00
N ALA A 282 -12.29 11.33 6.22
CA ALA A 282 -11.32 11.32 5.12
C ALA A 282 -11.59 10.30 3.99
N SER A 283 -12.75 9.62 4.01
CA SER A 283 -13.08 8.60 3.01
C SER A 283 -13.24 9.17 1.59
N GLN A 284 -13.06 8.30 0.60
CA GLN A 284 -13.36 8.64 -0.80
C GLN A 284 -14.85 8.99 -0.97
N TYR A 285 -15.75 8.36 -0.20
CA TYR A 285 -17.16 8.71 -0.20
C TYR A 285 -17.39 10.18 0.18
N LEU A 286 -16.78 10.67 1.26
CA LEU A 286 -16.91 12.07 1.62
C LEU A 286 -16.23 12.99 0.61
N THR A 287 -15.07 12.59 0.10
CA THR A 287 -14.30 13.40 -0.84
C THR A 287 -14.99 13.53 -2.20
N ILE A 288 -15.40 12.41 -2.78
CA ILE A 288 -15.90 12.34 -4.16
C ILE A 288 -17.40 12.65 -4.26
N ILE A 289 -18.19 12.15 -3.30
CA ILE A 289 -19.65 12.30 -3.36
C ILE A 289 -20.08 13.61 -2.72
N HIS A 290 -19.47 13.99 -1.60
CA HIS A 290 -19.86 15.18 -0.85
C HIS A 290 -18.92 16.38 -1.01
N GLY A 291 -17.77 16.23 -1.68
CA GLY A 291 -16.77 17.29 -1.83
C GLY A 291 -16.13 17.73 -0.50
N ARG A 292 -16.10 16.83 0.50
CA ARG A 292 -15.63 17.08 1.87
C ARG A 292 -14.29 16.39 2.09
N ARG A 293 -13.28 17.18 2.47
CA ARG A 293 -11.90 16.68 2.73
C ARG A 293 -11.47 16.95 4.18
N GLU A 294 -12.36 17.27 5.02
CA GLU A 294 -12.20 17.45 6.46
C GLU A 294 -12.81 16.25 7.18
N LEU A 295 -12.50 16.00 8.39
CA LEU A 295 -12.73 14.85 9.25
C LEU A 295 -11.51 13.93 9.30
N LEU A 296 -11.13 13.59 10.53
CA LEU A 296 -9.94 12.76 10.76
C LEU A 296 -10.07 11.39 10.08
N PRO A 297 -8.96 10.84 9.59
CA PRO A 297 -8.93 9.49 9.06
C PRO A 297 -9.34 8.45 10.13
N PRO A 298 -9.73 7.23 9.72
CA PRO A 298 -10.03 6.15 10.64
C PRO A 298 -8.82 5.85 11.54
N ARG A 299 -9.08 5.26 12.71
CA ARG A 299 -8.03 4.90 13.65
C ARG A 299 -7.55 3.48 13.44
N LEU A 300 -6.23 3.30 13.50
CA LEU A 300 -5.60 1.98 13.46
C LEU A 300 -5.44 1.41 14.88
N SER A 301 -6.01 0.24 15.11
CA SER A 301 -5.71 -0.59 16.28
C SER A 301 -4.69 -1.66 15.89
N TYR A 302 -3.46 -1.56 16.34
CA TYR A 302 -2.42 -2.55 16.02
C TYR A 302 -2.79 -3.97 16.43
N ASP A 303 -3.37 -4.14 17.60
CA ASP A 303 -3.68 -5.48 18.11
C ASP A 303 -4.79 -6.14 17.28
N LEU A 304 -5.81 -5.38 16.89
CA LEU A 304 -6.86 -5.86 16.01
C LEU A 304 -6.31 -6.14 14.61
N GLU A 305 -5.52 -5.24 14.05
CA GLU A 305 -4.94 -5.38 12.70
C GLU A 305 -4.05 -6.63 12.59
N LEU A 306 -3.12 -6.78 13.54
CA LEU A 306 -2.25 -7.95 13.60
C LEU A 306 -3.04 -9.24 13.78
N GLY A 307 -4.09 -9.23 14.60
CA GLY A 307 -4.97 -10.36 14.80
C GLY A 307 -5.71 -10.75 13.52
N VAL A 308 -6.30 -9.79 12.81
CA VAL A 308 -6.98 -10.01 11.52
C VAL A 308 -6.00 -10.59 10.50
N GLN A 309 -4.83 -9.98 10.35
CA GLN A 309 -3.80 -10.46 9.42
C GLN A 309 -3.34 -11.88 9.75
N ALA A 310 -3.11 -12.18 11.03
CA ALA A 310 -2.70 -13.52 11.45
C ALA A 310 -3.78 -14.57 11.15
N VAL A 311 -5.04 -14.26 11.40
CA VAL A 311 -6.17 -15.17 11.11
C VAL A 311 -6.30 -15.40 9.62
N VAL A 312 -6.33 -14.33 8.80
CA VAL A 312 -6.47 -14.47 7.34
C VAL A 312 -5.34 -15.30 6.75
N LEU A 313 -4.09 -15.04 7.16
CA LEU A 313 -2.95 -15.83 6.68
C LEU A 313 -3.05 -17.30 7.11
N ALA A 314 -3.47 -17.57 8.35
CA ALA A 314 -3.68 -18.94 8.84
C ALA A 314 -4.78 -19.66 8.06
N LEU A 315 -5.89 -18.99 7.74
CA LEU A 315 -6.98 -19.55 6.92
C LEU A 315 -6.51 -19.89 5.51
N ILE A 316 -5.73 -19.02 4.88
CA ILE A 316 -5.12 -19.26 3.57
C ILE A 316 -4.17 -20.47 3.62
N GLN A 317 -3.28 -20.53 4.61
CA GLN A 317 -2.29 -21.61 4.74
C GLN A 317 -2.94 -22.96 5.00
N GLN A 318 -4.09 -23.00 5.67
CA GLN A 318 -4.88 -24.19 5.90
C GLN A 318 -5.76 -24.58 4.70
N GLY A 319 -5.85 -23.73 3.66
CA GLY A 319 -6.66 -23.97 2.47
C GLY A 319 -8.16 -23.81 2.71
N LEU A 320 -8.55 -23.02 3.73
CA LEU A 320 -9.94 -22.81 4.13
C LEU A 320 -10.63 -21.66 3.39
N VAL A 321 -9.88 -20.86 2.62
CA VAL A 321 -10.42 -19.73 1.84
C VAL A 321 -10.10 -19.87 0.37
N LYS A 322 -10.99 -19.37 -0.49
CA LYS A 322 -10.83 -19.36 -1.94
C LYS A 322 -10.43 -17.99 -2.49
N SER A 323 -10.83 -16.92 -1.83
CA SER A 323 -10.42 -15.55 -2.14
C SER A 323 -10.31 -14.73 -0.86
N ALA A 324 -9.47 -13.70 -0.89
CA ALA A 324 -9.33 -12.70 0.17
C ALA A 324 -9.03 -11.34 -0.45
N HIS A 325 -9.66 -10.29 0.06
CA HIS A 325 -9.51 -8.92 -0.38
C HIS A 325 -9.66 -7.96 0.80
N ASP A 326 -8.79 -6.97 0.92
CA ASP A 326 -8.92 -5.99 1.98
C ASP A 326 -10.03 -4.96 1.70
N CYS A 327 -10.52 -4.29 2.75
CA CYS A 327 -11.42 -3.15 2.62
C CYS A 327 -10.61 -1.89 2.90
N SER A 328 -10.30 -1.14 1.86
CA SER A 328 -9.56 0.13 1.89
C SER A 328 -10.38 1.27 1.28
N GLU A 329 -9.86 2.00 0.30
CA GLU A 329 -10.57 3.11 -0.32
C GLU A 329 -11.94 2.72 -0.87
N GLY A 330 -12.95 3.48 -0.47
CA GLY A 330 -14.36 3.24 -0.84
C GLY A 330 -15.04 2.17 0.00
N GLY A 331 -14.33 1.54 0.96
CA GLY A 331 -14.87 0.66 1.98
C GLY A 331 -15.43 -0.67 1.45
N PHE A 332 -16.32 -1.28 2.24
CA PHE A 332 -16.89 -2.59 1.95
C PHE A 332 -17.62 -2.66 0.59
N GLY A 333 -18.35 -1.58 0.24
CA GLY A 333 -19.13 -1.55 -1.02
C GLY A 333 -18.25 -1.65 -2.25
N VAL A 334 -17.12 -0.94 -2.28
CA VAL A 334 -16.12 -1.02 -3.35
C VAL A 334 -15.43 -2.38 -3.31
N ALA A 335 -14.94 -2.83 -2.16
CA ALA A 335 -14.21 -4.09 -2.04
C ALA A 335 -15.05 -5.30 -2.50
N VAL A 336 -16.34 -5.39 -2.11
CA VAL A 336 -17.20 -6.50 -2.59
C VAL A 336 -17.51 -6.41 -4.08
N ALA A 337 -17.61 -5.19 -4.64
CA ALA A 337 -17.75 -5.00 -6.07
C ALA A 337 -16.49 -5.47 -6.82
N GLU A 338 -15.30 -5.13 -6.33
CA GLU A 338 -14.02 -5.60 -6.89
C GLU A 338 -13.89 -7.11 -6.82
N CYS A 339 -14.34 -7.75 -5.73
CA CYS A 339 -14.42 -9.21 -5.67
C CYS A 339 -15.28 -9.82 -6.79
N CYS A 340 -16.35 -9.13 -7.20
CA CYS A 340 -17.22 -9.58 -8.28
C CYS A 340 -16.61 -9.38 -9.69
N ILE A 341 -15.81 -8.32 -9.89
CA ILE A 341 -15.45 -7.81 -11.23
C ILE A 341 -13.98 -8.01 -11.62
N SER A 342 -13.05 -8.17 -10.69
CA SER A 342 -11.60 -8.16 -10.98
C SER A 342 -11.08 -9.47 -11.56
N GLY A 343 -11.86 -10.56 -11.53
CA GLY A 343 -11.50 -11.86 -12.09
C GLY A 343 -11.79 -12.00 -13.59
N GLU A 344 -11.21 -13.04 -14.20
CA GLU A 344 -11.53 -13.40 -15.59
C GLU A 344 -13.01 -13.77 -15.73
N ARG A 345 -13.51 -14.56 -14.78
CA ARG A 345 -14.92 -14.89 -14.64
C ARG A 345 -15.54 -13.94 -13.63
N ARG A 346 -16.41 -13.07 -14.10
CA ARG A 346 -17.16 -12.13 -13.26
C ARG A 346 -18.38 -12.84 -12.70
N ILE A 347 -18.52 -12.82 -11.39
CA ILE A 347 -19.60 -13.51 -10.69
C ILE A 347 -20.20 -12.53 -9.69
N GLY A 348 -21.52 -12.43 -9.67
CA GLY A 348 -22.24 -11.59 -8.74
C GLY A 348 -22.18 -12.11 -7.29
N ALA A 349 -22.79 -11.37 -6.40
CA ALA A 349 -22.90 -11.72 -4.99
C ALA A 349 -24.21 -11.20 -4.40
N SER A 350 -24.73 -11.91 -3.42
CA SER A 350 -25.85 -11.45 -2.58
C SER A 350 -25.34 -11.24 -1.16
N VAL A 351 -25.40 -10.00 -0.70
CA VAL A 351 -24.99 -9.57 0.65
C VAL A 351 -26.22 -9.16 1.43
N ASP A 352 -26.32 -9.61 2.67
CA ASP A 352 -27.44 -9.28 3.56
C ASP A 352 -26.91 -8.85 4.94
N PHE A 353 -27.10 -7.58 5.26
CA PHE A 353 -26.79 -7.03 6.58
C PHE A 353 -27.95 -7.19 7.59
N GLY A 354 -29.10 -7.74 7.16
CA GLY A 354 -30.23 -8.00 8.05
C GLY A 354 -30.73 -6.75 8.78
N HIS A 355 -30.86 -6.85 10.10
CA HIS A 355 -31.23 -5.73 10.97
C HIS A 355 -29.99 -5.01 11.47
N TRP A 356 -29.52 -4.02 10.71
CA TRP A 356 -28.42 -3.17 11.10
C TRP A 356 -28.92 -1.76 11.46
N PRO A 357 -28.54 -1.20 12.61
CA PRO A 357 -29.10 0.08 13.08
C PRO A 357 -28.51 1.31 12.37
N GLU A 358 -27.30 1.22 11.86
CA GLU A 358 -26.56 2.32 11.23
C GLU A 358 -27.10 2.66 9.84
N ARG A 359 -26.72 3.83 9.34
CA ARG A 359 -26.97 4.25 7.96
C ARG A 359 -26.22 3.35 7.00
N LEU A 360 -26.87 2.94 5.90
CA LEU A 360 -26.28 2.01 4.96
C LEU A 360 -25.04 2.59 4.25
N ASP A 361 -24.97 3.90 4.02
CA ASP A 361 -23.78 4.55 3.50
C ASP A 361 -22.57 4.44 4.44
N GLN A 362 -22.79 4.48 5.77
CA GLN A 362 -21.74 4.24 6.75
C GLN A 362 -21.23 2.79 6.72
N ILE A 363 -22.10 1.83 6.48
CA ILE A 363 -21.71 0.42 6.37
C ILE A 363 -20.91 0.20 5.08
N LEU A 364 -21.40 0.73 3.97
CA LEU A 364 -20.82 0.45 2.64
C LEU A 364 -19.53 1.21 2.38
N PHE A 365 -19.45 2.47 2.78
CA PHE A 365 -18.40 3.39 2.33
C PHE A 365 -17.48 3.87 3.45
N ASN A 366 -17.59 3.32 4.67
CA ASN A 366 -16.59 3.58 5.69
C ASN A 366 -15.25 2.93 5.31
N GLU A 367 -14.15 3.58 5.68
CA GLU A 367 -12.79 3.12 5.44
C GLU A 367 -12.10 2.72 6.75
N SER A 368 -12.89 2.27 7.75
CA SER A 368 -12.36 1.70 8.99
C SER A 368 -11.38 0.58 8.69
N GLN A 369 -10.29 0.53 9.43
CA GLN A 369 -9.18 -0.39 9.20
C GLN A 369 -9.47 -1.82 9.68
N SER A 370 -8.56 -2.75 9.42
CA SER A 370 -8.58 -4.13 9.93
C SER A 370 -9.77 -4.96 9.42
N ARG A 371 -10.07 -4.90 8.13
CA ARG A 371 -11.21 -5.60 7.52
C ARG A 371 -10.81 -6.31 6.24
N VAL A 372 -11.20 -7.58 6.12
CA VAL A 372 -10.93 -8.41 4.93
C VAL A 372 -12.19 -9.17 4.55
N ILE A 373 -12.56 -9.12 3.26
CA ILE A 373 -13.61 -9.96 2.68
C ILE A 373 -12.96 -11.28 2.26
N ILE A 374 -13.53 -12.41 2.68
CA ILE A 374 -13.11 -13.74 2.22
C ILE A 374 -14.28 -14.49 1.61
N SER A 375 -13.99 -15.38 0.66
CA SER A 375 -14.95 -16.40 0.20
C SER A 375 -14.51 -17.80 0.61
N VAL A 376 -15.46 -18.62 1.06
CA VAL A 376 -15.24 -19.93 1.67
C VAL A 376 -16.16 -20.97 1.04
N GLY A 377 -15.66 -22.15 0.68
CA GLY A 377 -16.49 -23.27 0.25
C GLY A 377 -17.43 -23.72 1.39
N ALA A 378 -18.61 -24.19 1.05
CA ALA A 378 -19.62 -24.56 2.04
C ALA A 378 -19.13 -25.64 3.05
N GLU A 379 -18.28 -26.54 2.57
CA GLU A 379 -17.69 -27.61 3.40
C GLU A 379 -16.63 -27.12 4.39
N GLU A 380 -15.94 -25.99 4.11
CA GLU A 380 -14.88 -25.42 4.96
C GLU A 380 -15.41 -24.42 6.00
N VAL A 381 -16.68 -24.01 5.93
CA VAL A 381 -17.28 -22.99 6.81
C VAL A 381 -17.06 -23.29 8.28
N GLY A 382 -17.39 -24.50 8.74
CA GLY A 382 -17.26 -24.87 10.16
C GLY A 382 -15.80 -24.85 10.67
N ALA A 383 -14.85 -25.25 9.83
CA ALA A 383 -13.42 -25.21 10.15
C ALA A 383 -12.93 -23.76 10.22
N MET A 384 -13.32 -22.93 9.26
CA MET A 384 -12.99 -21.50 9.19
C MET A 384 -13.52 -20.75 10.43
N GLU A 385 -14.81 -20.92 10.78
CA GLU A 385 -15.41 -20.28 11.96
C GLU A 385 -14.71 -20.70 13.26
N THR A 386 -14.27 -21.97 13.35
CA THR A 386 -13.51 -22.46 14.51
C THR A 386 -12.18 -21.72 14.67
N VAL A 387 -11.45 -21.50 13.57
CA VAL A 387 -10.17 -20.76 13.59
C VAL A 387 -10.40 -19.30 14.01
N CYS A 388 -11.40 -18.63 13.44
CA CYS A 388 -11.72 -17.24 13.78
C CYS A 388 -12.15 -17.09 15.24
N ALA A 389 -13.02 -17.97 15.72
CA ALA A 389 -13.49 -17.94 17.12
C ALA A 389 -12.35 -18.17 18.12
N ALA A 390 -11.42 -19.09 17.82
CA ALA A 390 -10.26 -19.37 18.67
C ALA A 390 -9.28 -18.18 18.77
N ALA A 391 -9.26 -17.32 17.76
CA ALA A 391 -8.42 -16.14 17.72
C ALA A 391 -9.09 -14.90 18.36
N GLU A 392 -10.35 -15.00 18.76
CA GLU A 392 -11.15 -13.90 19.34
C GLU A 392 -11.25 -12.65 18.42
N ILE A 393 -11.14 -12.85 17.10
CA ILE A 393 -11.27 -11.77 16.10
C ILE A 393 -12.72 -11.68 15.66
N PRO A 394 -13.30 -10.46 15.57
CA PRO A 394 -14.64 -10.28 15.02
C PRO A 394 -14.73 -10.85 13.60
N PHE A 395 -15.77 -11.58 13.30
CA PHE A 395 -16.10 -12.05 11.96
C PHE A 395 -17.59 -12.26 11.81
N GLY A 396 -18.08 -12.20 10.57
CA GLY A 396 -19.50 -12.43 10.31
C GLY A 396 -19.77 -12.88 8.89
N ARG A 397 -20.69 -13.82 8.73
CA ARG A 397 -21.24 -14.17 7.42
C ARG A 397 -22.03 -12.98 6.91
N VAL A 398 -21.71 -12.53 5.68
CA VAL A 398 -22.37 -11.36 5.06
C VAL A 398 -23.11 -11.72 3.77
N GLY A 399 -22.87 -12.91 3.19
CA GLY A 399 -23.55 -13.26 1.95
C GLY A 399 -23.11 -14.54 1.28
N GLU A 400 -23.44 -14.64 0.00
CA GLU A 400 -23.07 -15.75 -0.89
C GLU A 400 -22.69 -15.24 -2.28
N VAL A 401 -21.75 -15.91 -2.91
CA VAL A 401 -21.31 -15.68 -4.29
C VAL A 401 -22.31 -16.29 -5.26
N GLY A 402 -22.74 -15.54 -6.28
CA GLY A 402 -23.59 -16.10 -7.35
C GLY A 402 -24.35 -15.04 -8.13
N GLY A 403 -24.88 -15.48 -9.26
CA GLY A 403 -25.66 -14.61 -10.14
C GLY A 403 -24.82 -13.68 -11.04
N SER A 404 -25.50 -12.73 -11.68
CA SER A 404 -24.91 -11.71 -12.56
C SER A 404 -24.93 -10.30 -11.95
N ASP A 405 -25.43 -10.17 -10.75
CA ASP A 405 -25.60 -8.90 -10.07
C ASP A 405 -24.93 -8.91 -8.71
N LEU A 406 -24.45 -7.75 -8.28
CA LEU A 406 -24.20 -7.46 -6.88
C LEU A 406 -25.49 -6.97 -6.25
N ILE A 407 -26.00 -7.71 -5.27
CA ILE A 407 -27.22 -7.38 -4.52
C ILE A 407 -26.82 -7.13 -3.07
N ILE A 408 -27.17 -5.96 -2.54
CA ILE A 408 -26.96 -5.64 -1.13
C ILE A 408 -28.30 -5.33 -0.50
N SER A 409 -28.66 -6.10 0.52
CA SER A 409 -29.95 -6.03 1.18
C SER A 409 -29.83 -5.68 2.65
N THR A 410 -30.83 -4.94 3.13
CA THR A 410 -31.14 -4.73 4.54
C THR A 410 -32.62 -4.99 4.73
N GLN A 411 -33.12 -4.92 5.97
CA GLN A 411 -34.56 -4.98 6.20
C GLN A 411 -35.36 -3.80 5.60
N ARG A 412 -34.70 -2.72 5.22
CA ARG A 412 -35.33 -1.49 4.73
C ARG A 412 -35.30 -1.34 3.23
N GLU A 413 -34.23 -1.79 2.59
CA GLU A 413 -33.98 -1.59 1.16
C GLU A 413 -33.11 -2.70 0.56
N THR A 414 -33.21 -2.85 -0.75
CA THR A 414 -32.35 -3.72 -1.54
C THR A 414 -31.80 -2.92 -2.72
N LEU A 415 -30.48 -2.89 -2.82
CA LEU A 415 -29.74 -2.26 -3.90
C LEU A 415 -29.21 -3.33 -4.85
N ARG A 416 -29.17 -3.02 -6.13
CA ARG A 416 -28.77 -3.97 -7.16
C ARG A 416 -27.95 -3.29 -8.25
N TRP A 417 -26.83 -3.90 -8.61
CA TRP A 417 -25.96 -3.47 -9.70
C TRP A 417 -25.65 -4.65 -10.61
N ASP A 418 -25.75 -4.46 -11.93
CA ASP A 418 -25.26 -5.42 -12.89
C ASP A 418 -23.73 -5.48 -12.87
N VAL A 419 -23.16 -6.69 -12.79
CA VAL A 419 -21.71 -6.90 -12.68
C VAL A 419 -20.96 -6.40 -13.92
N ALA A 420 -21.58 -6.44 -15.09
CA ALA A 420 -20.96 -5.93 -16.32
C ALA A 420 -20.90 -4.39 -16.32
N GLU A 421 -21.91 -3.71 -15.78
CA GLU A 421 -21.92 -2.25 -15.61
C GLU A 421 -20.88 -1.81 -14.58
N LEU A 422 -20.78 -2.48 -13.42
CA LEU A 422 -19.74 -2.25 -12.42
C LEU A 422 -18.33 -2.37 -13.05
N TYR A 423 -18.12 -3.46 -13.81
CA TYR A 423 -16.84 -3.68 -14.50
C TYR A 423 -16.52 -2.55 -15.49
N GLN A 424 -17.47 -2.10 -16.27
CA GLN A 424 -17.24 -1.04 -17.25
C GLN A 424 -16.93 0.31 -16.56
N ALA A 425 -17.58 0.61 -15.44
CA ALA A 425 -17.28 1.79 -14.64
C ALA A 425 -15.83 1.74 -14.13
N TRP A 426 -15.44 0.62 -13.53
CA TRP A 426 -14.14 0.41 -12.92
C TRP A 426 -12.99 0.28 -13.94
N TYR A 427 -13.17 -0.56 -14.97
CA TYR A 427 -12.08 -0.92 -15.89
C TYR A 427 -11.74 0.16 -16.91
N ALA A 428 -12.76 0.85 -17.44
CA ALA A 428 -12.58 1.77 -18.55
C ALA A 428 -12.40 3.23 -18.15
N SER A 429 -12.44 3.57 -16.86
CA SER A 429 -12.46 4.96 -16.38
C SER A 429 -11.22 5.74 -16.78
N ILE A 430 -10.02 5.23 -16.46
CA ILE A 430 -8.75 5.94 -16.74
C ILE A 430 -8.57 6.10 -18.26
N GLU A 431 -8.82 5.05 -19.05
CA GLU A 431 -8.69 5.12 -20.51
C GLU A 431 -9.64 6.16 -21.13
N ARG A 432 -10.89 6.23 -20.63
CA ARG A 432 -11.85 7.27 -21.06
C ARG A 432 -11.38 8.67 -20.71
N ALA A 433 -10.89 8.88 -19.50
CA ALA A 433 -10.37 10.17 -19.07
C ALA A 433 -9.16 10.62 -19.91
N MET A 434 -8.26 9.70 -20.25
CA MET A 434 -7.09 9.98 -21.10
C MET A 434 -7.44 10.20 -22.57
N SER A 435 -8.51 9.59 -23.06
CA SER A 435 -8.95 9.74 -24.46
C SER A 435 -9.78 11.01 -24.70
N SER A 436 -10.26 11.65 -23.63
CA SER A 436 -11.08 12.86 -23.67
C SER A 436 -10.27 14.15 -23.65
N GLN A 437 -8.95 14.05 -23.59
CA GLN A 437 -7.99 15.17 -23.67
C GLN A 437 -7.44 15.28 -25.10
#